data_c4794cec2fe7786f134ef34842f0c2bb
#
_entry.id   c4794cec2fe7786f134ef34842f0c2bb
#
_cell.length_a   1.000
_cell.length_b   1.000
_cell.length_c   1.000
_cell.angle_alpha   90.00
_cell.angle_beta   90.00
_cell.angle_gamma   90.00
#
_symmetry.space_group_name_H-M   'P 1'
#
loop_
_entity.id
_entity.type
_entity.pdbx_description
1 polymer ?
#
loop_
_entity_poly.entity_id
_entity_poly.type
_entity_poly.pdbx_seq_one_letter_code
_entity_poly.pdbx_strand_id
1 'polypeptide(L)'
;MRSGSRTPGKAPKKKRAAPRRARARHNVYVIELDGAVLNHARFRNANPDRDITKPCVYVGCTGLSPEKRFAKHKAGIRANSYVQRYGLRLLPALYAYANPMPYEAARDMEVELAIALQEEGYAVWQA
;
A
#
# COMPACT_ATOMS: atom_id res chain seq x y z
N MET A 1 -42.84 -4.06 0.68
CA MET A 1 -42.04 -3.82 0.91
C MET A 1 -41.49 -3.99 0.95
N ARG A 2 -41.67 -4.32 0.80
CA ARG A 2 -40.84 -4.03 0.77
C ARG A 2 -40.18 -4.04 0.45
N SER A 3 -41.00 -3.75 0.15
CA SER A 3 -40.21 -3.48 -0.02
C SER A 3 -39.59 -3.60 -0.33
N GLY A 4 -40.05 -3.65 -0.49
CA GLY A 4 -39.14 -3.14 -0.74
C GLY A 4 -38.65 -3.32 -1.18
N SER A 5 -38.73 -2.98 -1.39
CA SER A 5 -38.07 -2.70 -1.63
C SER A 5 -37.65 -2.80 -2.03
N ARG A 6 -37.69 -2.54 -2.16
CA ARG A 6 -37.01 -2.18 -2.42
C ARG A 6 -36.62 -2.20 -3.01
N THR A 7 -37.14 -1.89 -3.30
CA THR A 7 -36.48 -1.57 -3.63
C THR A 7 -36.08 -1.72 -4.10
N PRO A 8 -36.47 -1.60 -4.17
CA PRO A 8 -35.75 -1.42 -4.47
C PRO A 8 -35.10 -1.57 -4.79
N GLY A 9 -35.56 -1.47 -4.96
CA GLY A 9 -34.55 -1.03 -4.91
C GLY A 9 -33.97 -1.40 -5.13
N LYS A 10 -33.47 -1.05 -5.21
CA LYS A 10 -32.55 -1.00 -5.13
C LYS A 10 -31.85 -1.35 -5.20
N ALA A 11 -32.57 -1.27 -5.40
CA ALA A 11 -31.57 -1.31 -5.19
C ALA A 11 -31.03 -1.69 -5.28
N PRO A 12 -31.02 -1.70 -5.28
CA PRO A 12 -30.04 -1.79 -5.19
C PRO A 12 -29.48 -2.25 -5.36
N LYS A 13 -29.39 -1.93 -5.44
CA LYS A 13 -28.57 -1.96 -5.33
C LYS A 13 -27.99 -2.53 -5.31
N LYS A 14 -28.23 -2.66 -5.50
CA LYS A 14 -27.50 -2.87 -5.29
C LYS A 14 -27.02 -3.50 -5.16
N LYS A 15 -27.16 -3.79 -5.35
CA LYS A 15 -26.60 -4.04 -5.07
C LYS A 15 -26.13 -4.65 -4.75
N ARG A 16 -26.00 -4.85 -5.45
CA ARG A 16 -25.46 -5.09 -4.79
C ARG A 16 -24.70 -6.17 -4.19
N ALA A 17 -24.28 -6.96 -4.11
CA ALA A 17 -23.86 -7.92 -3.18
C ALA A 17 -22.58 -8.61 -3.60
N ALA A 18 -22.60 -9.46 -4.50
CA ALA A 18 -21.39 -10.07 -5.00
C ALA A 18 -20.28 -9.08 -5.13
N PRO A 19 -20.62 -7.94 -5.46
CA PRO A 19 -19.69 -6.86 -5.57
C PRO A 19 -18.79 -6.67 -4.36
N ARG A 20 -19.24 -7.06 -3.20
CA ARG A 20 -18.41 -6.88 -2.02
C ARG A 20 -17.09 -7.66 -2.12
N ARG A 21 -17.18 -8.93 -2.52
CA ARG A 21 -15.99 -9.75 -2.69
C ARG A 21 -15.13 -9.21 -3.82
N ALA A 22 -15.76 -8.77 -4.91
CA ALA A 22 -15.04 -8.20 -6.03
C ALA A 22 -14.32 -6.93 -5.63
N ARG A 23 -14.85 -6.19 -4.65
CA ARG A 23 -14.24 -4.95 -4.18
C ARG A 23 -12.99 -5.20 -3.35
N ALA A 24 -12.87 -6.39 -2.75
CA ALA A 24 -11.70 -6.71 -1.94
C ALA A 24 -10.58 -7.21 -2.82
N ARG A 25 -10.07 -6.33 -3.66
CA ARG A 25 -9.04 -6.66 -4.65
C ARG A 25 -7.79 -5.83 -4.53
N HIS A 26 -7.76 -4.93 -3.57
CA HIS A 26 -6.62 -4.05 -3.43
C HIS A 26 -5.70 -4.57 -2.33
N ASN A 27 -4.43 -4.27 -2.49
CA ASN A 27 -3.40 -4.78 -1.61
C ASN A 27 -2.49 -3.64 -1.20
N VAL A 28 -2.13 -3.60 0.08
CA VAL A 28 -1.03 -2.76 0.53
C VAL A 28 0.25 -3.56 0.39
N TYR A 29 1.37 -2.88 0.28
CA TYR A 29 2.65 -3.55 0.17
C TYR A 29 3.76 -2.66 0.74
N VAL A 30 4.84 -3.30 1.16
CA VAL A 30 6.03 -2.64 1.67
C VAL A 30 7.22 -3.19 0.92
N ILE A 31 8.04 -2.30 0.39
CA ILE A 31 9.25 -2.65 -0.36
C ILE A 31 10.44 -2.15 0.42
N GLU A 32 11.41 -3.03 0.66
CA GLU A 32 12.68 -2.61 1.23
C GLU A 32 13.48 -1.83 0.19
N LEU A 33 14.05 -0.71 0.62
CA LEU A 33 14.88 0.14 -0.22
C LEU A 33 16.32 0.03 0.23
N ASP A 34 17.24 0.08 -0.74
CA ASP A 34 18.66 0.16 -0.45
C ASP A 34 18.94 1.41 0.37
N GLY A 35 19.84 1.30 1.36
CA GLY A 35 20.19 2.42 2.23
C GLY A 35 20.72 3.65 1.50
N ALA A 36 21.18 3.48 0.25
CA ALA A 36 21.65 4.61 -0.55
C ALA A 36 20.54 5.65 -0.80
N VAL A 37 19.26 5.27 -0.61
CA VAL A 37 18.16 6.23 -0.74
C VAL A 37 18.32 7.38 0.26
N LEU A 38 19.03 7.17 1.36
CA LEU A 38 19.29 8.20 2.37
C LEU A 38 20.22 9.32 1.87
N ASN A 39 20.86 9.12 0.70
CA ASN A 39 21.62 10.19 0.06
C ASN A 39 20.71 11.30 -0.48
N HIS A 40 19.41 11.02 -0.61
CA HIS A 40 18.44 12.02 -1.03
C HIS A 40 17.92 12.78 0.17
N ALA A 41 18.17 14.09 0.20
CA ALA A 41 17.79 14.92 1.36
C ALA A 41 16.29 14.86 1.63
N ARG A 42 15.48 14.80 0.58
CA ARG A 42 14.02 14.73 0.73
C ARG A 42 13.60 13.50 1.52
N PHE A 43 14.15 12.34 1.17
CA PHE A 43 13.87 11.10 1.86
C PHE A 43 14.39 11.18 3.31
N ARG A 44 15.62 11.62 3.46
CA ARG A 44 16.26 11.70 4.79
C ARG A 44 15.50 12.65 5.71
N ASN A 45 15.10 13.81 5.20
CA ASN A 45 14.43 14.83 6.01
C ASN A 45 13.02 14.42 6.41
N ALA A 46 12.38 13.52 5.66
CA ALA A 46 11.07 12.98 6.03
C ALA A 46 11.17 12.02 7.22
N ASN A 47 12.38 11.58 7.57
CA ASN A 47 12.58 10.54 8.59
C ASN A 47 13.67 10.95 9.58
N PRO A 48 13.47 12.06 10.32
CA PRO A 48 14.53 12.58 11.21
C PRO A 48 14.81 11.66 12.39
N ASP A 49 13.85 10.86 12.81
CA ASP A 49 13.97 10.04 14.02
C ASP A 49 14.15 8.56 13.71
N ARG A 50 14.61 8.23 12.51
CA ARG A 50 14.75 6.83 12.13
C ARG A 50 15.79 6.11 12.99
N ASP A 51 15.54 4.82 13.20
CA ASP A 51 16.49 3.91 13.86
C ASP A 51 17.42 3.36 12.78
N ILE A 52 18.72 3.58 12.92
CA ILE A 52 19.69 3.16 11.90
C ILE A 52 19.78 1.63 11.75
N THR A 53 19.24 0.88 12.71
CA THR A 53 19.21 -0.59 12.61
C THR A 53 18.03 -1.10 11.81
N LYS A 54 17.07 -0.22 11.46
CA LYS A 54 15.88 -0.60 10.70
C LYS A 54 16.05 -0.23 9.23
N PRO A 55 15.47 -1.01 8.32
CA PRO A 55 15.61 -0.71 6.88
C PRO A 55 14.84 0.52 6.46
N CYS A 56 15.18 1.00 5.26
CA CYS A 56 14.40 2.00 4.56
C CYS A 56 13.32 1.28 3.77
N VAL A 57 12.10 1.82 3.75
CA VAL A 57 10.97 1.16 3.09
C VAL A 57 10.09 2.14 2.33
N TYR A 58 9.36 1.61 1.36
CA TYR A 58 8.32 2.31 0.62
C TYR A 58 7.01 1.58 0.88
N VAL A 59 5.96 2.34 1.17
CA VAL A 59 4.63 1.79 1.44
C VAL A 59 3.66 2.29 0.38
N GLY A 60 2.94 1.38 -0.25
CA GLY A 60 1.97 1.72 -1.28
C GLY A 60 0.77 0.80 -1.26
N CYS A 61 -0.18 1.07 -2.15
CA CYS A 61 -1.29 0.14 -2.40
C CYS A 61 -1.51 0.00 -3.90
N THR A 62 -2.16 -1.09 -4.30
CA THR A 62 -2.31 -1.43 -5.71
C THR A 62 -3.53 -2.31 -5.92
N GLY A 63 -4.11 -2.22 -7.12
CA GLY A 63 -5.14 -3.18 -7.55
C GLY A 63 -4.55 -4.46 -8.12
N LEU A 64 -3.22 -4.54 -8.20
CA LEU A 64 -2.51 -5.73 -8.66
C LEU A 64 -2.01 -6.52 -7.46
N SER A 65 -1.41 -7.68 -7.70
CA SER A 65 -0.67 -8.33 -6.62
C SER A 65 0.56 -7.47 -6.30
N PRO A 66 1.04 -7.50 -5.04
CA PRO A 66 2.26 -6.77 -4.71
C PRO A 66 3.44 -7.14 -5.60
N GLU A 67 3.55 -8.43 -5.97
CA GLU A 67 4.63 -8.91 -6.83
C GLU A 67 4.59 -8.27 -8.22
N LYS A 68 3.39 -8.20 -8.80
CA LYS A 68 3.24 -7.57 -10.11
C LYS A 68 3.50 -6.07 -10.05
N ARG A 69 3.04 -5.42 -8.99
CA ARG A 69 3.28 -3.98 -8.83
C ARG A 69 4.76 -3.69 -8.64
N PHE A 70 5.45 -4.51 -7.86
CA PHE A 70 6.88 -4.35 -7.67
C PHE A 70 7.62 -4.49 -9.01
N ALA A 71 7.26 -5.49 -9.80
CA ALA A 71 7.86 -5.68 -11.11
C ALA A 71 7.65 -4.44 -12.01
N LYS A 72 6.46 -3.85 -11.97
CA LYS A 72 6.18 -2.64 -12.74
C LYS A 72 7.00 -1.46 -12.26
N HIS A 73 7.17 -1.29 -10.96
CA HIS A 73 8.05 -0.25 -10.42
C HIS A 73 9.46 -0.41 -10.96
N LYS A 74 10.00 -1.62 -10.92
CA LYS A 74 11.37 -1.87 -11.39
C LYS A 74 11.51 -1.66 -12.89
N ALA A 75 10.45 -1.91 -13.63
CA ALA A 75 10.42 -1.70 -15.08
C ALA A 75 10.17 -0.24 -15.46
N GLY A 76 9.92 0.63 -14.49
CA GLY A 76 9.68 2.05 -14.76
C GLY A 76 8.26 2.38 -15.20
N ILE A 77 7.30 1.46 -15.00
CA ILE A 77 5.91 1.66 -15.43
C ILE A 77 5.15 2.33 -14.30
N ARG A 78 4.85 3.62 -14.46
CA ARG A 78 4.22 4.45 -13.43
C ARG A 78 4.94 4.30 -12.10
N ALA A 79 6.25 4.26 -12.18
CA ALA A 79 7.08 3.89 -11.05
C ALA A 79 7.34 5.06 -10.12
N ASN A 80 7.46 4.76 -8.83
CA ASN A 80 8.07 5.68 -7.89
C ASN A 80 9.58 5.63 -8.12
N SER A 81 10.23 6.78 -8.20
CA SER A 81 11.64 6.84 -8.53
C SER A 81 12.54 6.18 -7.49
N TYR A 82 12.18 6.28 -6.20
CA TYR A 82 12.97 5.61 -5.17
C TYR A 82 12.88 4.10 -5.30
N VAL A 83 11.68 3.57 -5.59
CA VAL A 83 11.51 2.13 -5.77
C VAL A 83 12.26 1.66 -7.00
N GLN A 84 12.17 2.39 -8.09
CA GLN A 84 12.83 1.99 -9.32
C GLN A 84 14.34 1.89 -9.12
N ARG A 85 14.94 2.88 -8.45
CA ARG A 85 16.39 2.92 -8.23
C ARG A 85 16.84 2.04 -7.08
N TYR A 86 16.10 2.03 -5.97
CA TYR A 86 16.59 1.46 -4.72
C TYR A 86 15.76 0.29 -4.22
N GLY A 87 14.68 -0.08 -4.89
CA GLY A 87 13.84 -1.20 -4.45
C GLY A 87 14.60 -2.52 -4.51
N LEU A 88 14.61 -3.22 -3.38
CA LEU A 88 15.33 -4.49 -3.25
C LEU A 88 14.38 -5.67 -3.24
N ARG A 89 13.37 -5.64 -2.40
CA ARG A 89 12.44 -6.75 -2.25
C ARG A 89 11.20 -6.34 -1.50
N LEU A 90 10.13 -7.13 -1.67
CA LEU A 90 8.93 -7.01 -0.85
C LEU A 90 9.20 -7.56 0.53
N LEU A 91 8.48 -7.01 1.53
CA LEU A 91 8.57 -7.47 2.92
C LEU A 91 7.19 -7.96 3.37
N PRO A 92 6.74 -9.15 2.90
CA PRO A 92 5.37 -9.62 3.14
C PRO A 92 4.97 -9.74 4.61
N ALA A 93 5.94 -10.00 5.49
CA ALA A 93 5.65 -10.13 6.91
C ALA A 93 5.04 -8.86 7.50
N LEU A 94 5.25 -7.71 6.84
CA LEU A 94 4.76 -6.44 7.34
C LEU A 94 3.36 -6.10 6.84
N TYR A 95 2.82 -6.80 5.83
CA TYR A 95 1.56 -6.36 5.22
C TYR A 95 0.62 -7.48 4.77
N ALA A 96 1.12 -8.70 4.57
CA ALA A 96 0.30 -9.74 3.91
C ALA A 96 -0.98 -10.05 4.67
N TYR A 97 -0.95 -9.94 6.00
CA TYR A 97 -2.10 -10.22 6.84
C TYR A 97 -3.32 -9.34 6.53
N ALA A 98 -3.08 -8.14 5.98
CA ALA A 98 -4.14 -7.17 5.73
C ALA A 98 -4.82 -7.37 4.38
N ASN A 99 -4.18 -8.08 3.46
CA ASN A 99 -4.62 -8.19 2.06
C ASN A 99 -5.52 -9.40 1.83
N PRO A 100 -6.41 -9.36 0.85
CA PRO A 100 -6.82 -8.17 0.09
C PRO A 100 -7.90 -7.39 0.82
N MET A 101 -8.20 -6.18 0.32
CA MET A 101 -9.23 -5.35 0.94
C MET A 101 -9.85 -4.42 -0.12
N PRO A 102 -11.00 -3.79 0.21
CA PRO A 102 -11.58 -2.79 -0.68
C PRO A 102 -10.62 -1.62 -0.88
N TYR A 103 -10.80 -0.90 -2.00
CA TYR A 103 -9.91 0.19 -2.37
C TYR A 103 -9.71 1.22 -1.27
N GLU A 104 -10.81 1.68 -0.68
CA GLU A 104 -10.69 2.74 0.34
C GLU A 104 -10.00 2.24 1.61
N ALA A 105 -10.27 0.98 1.98
CA ALA A 105 -9.58 0.39 3.11
C ALA A 105 -8.08 0.27 2.84
N ALA A 106 -7.71 -0.06 1.61
CA ALA A 106 -6.30 -0.15 1.24
C ALA A 106 -5.62 1.21 1.30
N ARG A 107 -6.33 2.27 0.87
CA ARG A 107 -5.80 3.63 0.96
C ARG A 107 -5.57 4.05 2.41
N ASP A 108 -6.54 3.73 3.28
CA ASP A 108 -6.40 4.03 4.69
C ASP A 108 -5.28 3.22 5.33
N MET A 109 -5.20 1.94 4.99
CA MET A 109 -4.16 1.06 5.52
C MET A 109 -2.77 1.50 5.08
N GLU A 110 -2.63 1.99 3.86
CA GLU A 110 -1.35 2.51 3.38
C GLU A 110 -0.84 3.63 4.29
N VAL A 111 -1.71 4.56 4.64
CA VAL A 111 -1.35 5.68 5.51
C VAL A 111 -1.01 5.18 6.91
N GLU A 112 -1.89 4.34 7.47
CA GLU A 112 -1.71 3.84 8.84
C GLU A 112 -0.45 3.00 8.97
N LEU A 113 -0.19 2.16 7.99
CA LEU A 113 0.99 1.31 8.00
C LEU A 113 2.27 2.15 7.88
N ALA A 114 2.25 3.17 7.02
CA ALA A 114 3.41 4.06 6.89
C ALA A 114 3.71 4.76 8.21
N ILE A 115 2.66 5.25 8.90
CA ILE A 115 2.83 5.91 10.18
C ILE A 115 3.37 4.92 11.22
N ALA A 116 2.78 3.73 11.29
CA ALA A 116 3.19 2.73 12.27
C ALA A 116 4.65 2.32 12.09
N LEU A 117 5.07 2.10 10.85
CA LEU A 117 6.45 1.71 10.57
C LEU A 117 7.42 2.84 10.92
N GLN A 118 7.04 4.09 10.63
CA GLN A 118 7.87 5.23 10.97
C GLN A 118 8.01 5.35 12.50
N GLU A 119 6.93 5.11 13.22
CA GLU A 119 6.97 5.14 14.69
C GLU A 119 7.85 4.02 15.25
N GLU A 120 7.97 2.91 14.52
CA GLU A 120 8.86 1.82 14.92
C GLU A 120 10.31 2.05 14.52
N GLY A 121 10.60 3.17 13.88
CA GLY A 121 11.97 3.54 13.55
C GLY A 121 12.38 3.29 12.10
N TYR A 122 11.50 2.73 11.26
CA TYR A 122 11.82 2.60 9.83
C TYR A 122 11.93 3.97 9.18
N ALA A 123 12.78 4.08 8.17
CA ALA A 123 12.77 5.25 7.30
C ALA A 123 11.77 4.98 6.18
N VAL A 124 10.70 5.75 6.12
CA VAL A 124 9.52 5.44 5.32
C VAL A 124 9.28 6.50 4.25
N TRP A 125 8.93 6.03 3.05
CA TRP A 125 8.35 6.87 2.02
C TRP A 125 7.00 6.27 1.62
N GLN A 126 5.96 7.07 1.68
CA GLN A 126 4.62 6.63 1.32
C GLN A 126 4.29 7.09 -0.09
N ALA A 127 3.56 6.24 -0.81
CA ALA A 127 3.08 6.54 -2.15
C ALA A 127 2.18 7.77 -2.19
#